data_5edc57f5a2cdae01e3d83895c93c08ca
#
_entry.id   5edc57f5a2cdae01e3d83895c93c08ca
#
_cell.length_a   1.000
_cell.length_b   1.000
_cell.length_c   1.000
_cell.angle_alpha   90.00
_cell.angle_beta   90.00
_cell.angle_gamma   90.00
#
_symmetry.space_group_name_H-M   'P 1'
#
loop_
_entity.id
_entity.type
_entity.pdbx_description
1 polymer ?
#
loop_
_entity_poly.entity_id
_entity_poly.type
_entity_poly.pdbx_seq_one_letter_code
_entity_poly.pdbx_strand_id
1 'polypeptide(L)'
;APAVVAVAGAVMAAAVADWKVANAADRKLKKDGSGQFPALEFTENPDILAWVSKLPTRRPRLVVGSAAETNDVIANATAKRLRKGSDWILANDVSTGTGTFGGADNTVTLISDAGAESWPRMRKDEVAHKLAARIAEALR
;
A
#
# COMPACT_ATOMS: atom_id res chain seq x y z
N ALA A 1 -5.37 29.42 -13.18
CA ALA A 1 -5.29 27.96 -13.15
C ALA A 1 -4.30 27.57 -12.06
N PRO A 2 -4.62 26.58 -11.20
CA PRO A 2 -3.65 26.12 -10.21
C PRO A 2 -2.39 25.64 -10.91
N ALA A 3 -1.22 26.08 -10.43
CA ALA A 3 0.05 25.61 -10.94
C ALA A 3 0.11 24.09 -10.74
N VAL A 4 0.23 23.34 -11.82
CA VAL A 4 0.41 21.89 -11.75
C VAL A 4 1.84 21.61 -11.36
N VAL A 5 2.06 21.30 -10.09
CA VAL A 5 3.36 20.85 -9.60
C VAL A 5 3.62 19.46 -10.15
N ALA A 6 4.70 19.31 -10.92
CA ALA A 6 5.15 17.98 -11.32
C ALA A 6 5.71 17.25 -10.12
N VAL A 7 5.11 16.13 -9.74
CA VAL A 7 5.56 15.29 -8.63
C VAL A 7 6.61 14.32 -9.16
N ALA A 8 7.84 14.37 -8.62
CA ALA A 8 8.92 13.49 -9.04
C ALA A 8 8.73 12.05 -8.61
N GLY A 9 8.22 11.84 -7.40
CA GLY A 9 7.94 10.51 -6.84
C GLY A 9 6.66 10.50 -6.02
N ALA A 10 6.00 9.36 -5.93
CA ALA A 10 4.83 9.13 -5.11
C ALA A 10 4.99 7.86 -4.28
N VAL A 11 4.74 7.95 -2.97
CA VAL A 11 4.80 6.82 -2.04
C VAL A 11 3.41 6.59 -1.45
N MET A 12 2.84 5.42 -1.73
CA MET A 12 1.52 5.03 -1.27
C MET A 12 1.65 4.19 0.01
N ALA A 13 1.76 4.88 1.15
CA ALA A 13 1.94 4.26 2.47
C ALA A 13 0.63 4.13 3.26
N ALA A 14 -0.44 4.80 2.83
CA ALA A 14 -1.71 4.76 3.54
C ALA A 14 -2.41 3.40 3.41
N ALA A 15 -2.96 2.91 4.53
CA ALA A 15 -3.82 1.73 4.54
C ALA A 15 -5.23 2.14 4.08
N VAL A 16 -5.51 2.00 2.79
CA VAL A 16 -6.84 2.21 2.22
C VAL A 16 -7.51 0.84 2.11
N ALA A 17 -8.73 0.72 2.66
CA ALA A 17 -9.50 -0.51 2.53
C ALA A 17 -9.89 -0.78 1.07
N ASP A 18 -9.82 -2.04 0.65
CA ASP A 18 -10.20 -2.44 -0.71
C ASP A 18 -11.72 -2.31 -0.95
N TRP A 19 -12.51 -2.42 0.12
CA TRP A 19 -13.96 -2.44 0.07
C TRP A 19 -14.60 -1.36 0.92
N LYS A 20 -15.73 -0.85 0.47
CA LYS A 20 -16.61 0.02 1.25
C LYS A 20 -18.05 -0.46 1.16
N VAL A 21 -18.88 -0.05 2.11
CA VAL A 21 -20.32 -0.31 2.07
C VAL A 21 -20.96 0.61 1.04
N ALA A 22 -21.62 0.03 0.03
CA ALA A 22 -22.28 0.77 -1.04
C ALA A 22 -23.59 1.42 -0.58
N ASN A 23 -24.33 0.74 0.32
CA ASN A 23 -25.61 1.19 0.89
C ASN A 23 -25.45 1.72 2.32
N ALA A 24 -24.40 2.52 2.57
CA ALA A 24 -24.16 3.13 3.88
C ALA A 24 -25.35 3.96 4.33
N ALA A 25 -25.83 3.73 5.56
CA ALA A 25 -26.93 4.49 6.12
C ALA A 25 -26.45 5.82 6.73
N ASP A 26 -27.14 6.91 6.45
CA ASP A 26 -26.87 8.24 7.04
C ASP A 26 -27.22 8.31 8.53
N ARG A 27 -27.94 7.31 9.04
CA ARG A 27 -28.39 7.23 10.43
C ARG A 27 -27.95 5.93 11.07
N LYS A 28 -27.82 5.96 12.40
CA LYS A 28 -27.52 4.77 13.20
C LYS A 28 -28.58 3.68 12.95
N LEU A 29 -28.12 2.52 12.46
CA LEU A 29 -28.94 1.34 12.32
C LEU A 29 -29.29 0.80 13.72
N LYS A 30 -30.59 0.73 14.04
CA LYS A 30 -31.10 0.14 15.28
C LYS A 30 -31.46 -1.31 15.05
N LYS A 31 -31.35 -2.13 16.11
CA LYS A 31 -31.89 -3.49 16.09
C LYS A 31 -33.42 -3.42 15.94
N ASP A 32 -33.96 -4.15 14.99
CA ASP A 32 -35.42 -4.25 14.71
C ASP A 32 -36.11 -5.36 15.50
N GLY A 33 -35.36 -6.12 16.31
CA GLY A 33 -35.85 -7.25 17.09
C GLY A 33 -35.97 -8.56 16.30
N SER A 34 -35.66 -8.58 15.01
CA SER A 34 -35.70 -9.80 14.16
C SER A 34 -34.56 -10.78 14.46
N GLY A 35 -33.48 -10.31 15.09
CA GLY A 35 -32.25 -11.06 15.27
C GLY A 35 -31.40 -11.21 14.01
N GLN A 36 -31.84 -10.63 12.89
CA GLN A 36 -31.12 -10.64 11.63
C GLN A 36 -30.18 -9.43 11.53
N PHE A 37 -29.05 -9.63 10.82
CA PHE A 37 -28.15 -8.54 10.49
C PHE A 37 -28.70 -7.74 9.30
N PRO A 38 -28.49 -6.41 9.28
CA PRO A 38 -28.85 -5.63 8.10
C PRO A 38 -28.05 -6.11 6.89
N ALA A 39 -28.71 -6.18 5.73
CA ALA A 39 -28.02 -6.50 4.47
C ALA A 39 -27.05 -5.37 4.11
N LEU A 40 -25.77 -5.70 4.04
CA LEU A 40 -24.71 -4.78 3.61
C LEU A 40 -24.27 -5.15 2.20
N GLU A 41 -24.30 -4.17 1.32
CA GLU A 41 -23.74 -4.29 -0.01
C GLU A 41 -22.34 -3.68 -0.03
N PHE A 42 -21.38 -4.40 -0.60
CA PHE A 42 -20.00 -3.93 -0.70
C PHE A 42 -19.68 -3.55 -2.14
N THR A 43 -18.88 -2.51 -2.28
CA THR A 43 -18.29 -2.09 -3.55
C THR A 43 -16.81 -1.81 -3.36
N GLU A 44 -16.02 -1.95 -4.42
CA GLU A 44 -14.59 -1.68 -4.39
C GLU A 44 -14.31 -0.19 -4.20
N ASN A 45 -13.33 0.12 -3.40
CA ASN A 45 -12.73 1.45 -3.37
C ASN A 45 -11.83 1.66 -4.59
N PRO A 46 -11.63 2.91 -5.02
CA PRO A 46 -10.65 3.21 -6.06
C PRO A 46 -9.24 2.72 -5.67
N ASP A 47 -8.59 2.00 -6.58
CA ASP A 47 -7.21 1.55 -6.42
C ASP A 47 -6.25 2.68 -6.79
N ILE A 48 -5.89 3.50 -5.82
CA ILE A 48 -5.07 4.70 -6.01
C ILE A 48 -3.68 4.34 -6.54
N LEU A 49 -3.06 3.26 -6.03
CA LEU A 49 -1.74 2.83 -6.49
C LEU A 49 -1.76 2.45 -7.97
N ALA A 50 -2.73 1.62 -8.38
CA ALA A 50 -2.87 1.24 -9.78
C ALA A 50 -3.20 2.43 -10.68
N TRP A 51 -4.06 3.33 -10.20
CA TRP A 51 -4.44 4.52 -10.95
C TRP A 51 -3.25 5.44 -11.18
N VAL A 52 -2.50 5.80 -10.15
CA VAL A 52 -1.29 6.66 -10.28
C VAL A 52 -0.22 5.99 -11.13
N SER A 53 -0.01 4.68 -10.94
CA SER A 53 1.00 3.92 -11.67
C SER A 53 0.74 3.84 -13.17
N LYS A 54 -0.53 3.93 -13.58
CA LYS A 54 -0.97 3.79 -14.99
C LYS A 54 -1.38 5.10 -15.64
N LEU A 55 -1.08 6.25 -15.02
CA LEU A 55 -1.37 7.55 -15.62
C LEU A 55 -0.67 7.68 -16.97
N PRO A 56 -1.41 8.03 -18.05
CA PRO A 56 -0.83 8.17 -19.38
C PRO A 56 0.05 9.43 -19.51
N THR A 57 -0.25 10.44 -18.68
CA THR A 57 0.49 11.71 -18.62
C THR A 57 0.69 12.12 -17.16
N ARG A 58 1.75 12.85 -16.87
CA ARG A 58 2.08 13.34 -15.51
C ARG A 58 2.27 12.24 -14.48
N ARG A 59 2.51 11.01 -14.91
CA ARG A 59 2.88 9.94 -14.00
C ARG A 59 4.16 10.33 -13.26
N PRO A 60 4.25 10.19 -11.94
CA PRO A 60 5.51 10.36 -11.22
C PRO A 60 6.61 9.46 -11.81
N ARG A 61 7.84 9.95 -11.86
CA ARG A 61 8.99 9.16 -12.36
C ARG A 61 9.20 7.90 -11.53
N LEU A 62 8.86 7.95 -10.24
CA LEU A 62 8.95 6.81 -9.31
C LEU A 62 7.64 6.68 -8.53
N VAL A 63 7.00 5.52 -8.61
CA VAL A 63 5.81 5.17 -7.83
C VAL A 63 6.13 3.98 -6.94
N VAL A 64 6.01 4.18 -5.63
CA VAL A 64 6.29 3.18 -4.61
C VAL A 64 4.98 2.80 -3.91
N GLY A 65 4.64 1.53 -3.94
CA GLY A 65 3.54 0.97 -3.17
C GLY A 65 4.02 0.20 -1.96
N SER A 66 3.10 -0.23 -1.12
CA SER A 66 3.36 -1.12 0.01
C SER A 66 2.54 -2.41 -0.09
N ALA A 67 3.05 -3.49 0.48
CA ALA A 67 2.35 -4.74 0.64
C ALA A 67 2.57 -5.26 2.06
N ALA A 68 1.50 -5.73 2.69
CA ALA A 68 1.54 -6.44 3.96
C ALA A 68 1.12 -7.88 3.67
N GLU A 69 2.04 -8.81 3.80
CA GLU A 69 1.84 -10.22 3.43
C GLU A 69 2.11 -11.11 4.63
N THR A 70 1.37 -12.20 4.73
CA THR A 70 1.51 -13.18 5.82
C THR A 70 2.23 -14.45 5.37
N ASN A 71 2.35 -14.68 4.07
CA ASN A 71 3.03 -15.83 3.46
C ASN A 71 3.54 -15.45 2.08
N ASP A 72 4.51 -16.18 1.59
CA ASP A 72 5.08 -16.02 0.24
C ASP A 72 5.35 -14.54 -0.13
N VAL A 73 5.89 -13.80 0.84
CA VAL A 73 6.00 -12.32 0.83
C VAL A 73 6.57 -11.80 -0.49
N ILE A 74 7.68 -12.37 -0.95
CA ILE A 74 8.37 -11.92 -2.17
C ILE A 74 7.51 -12.21 -3.41
N ALA A 75 6.96 -13.42 -3.53
CA ALA A 75 6.14 -13.82 -4.69
C ALA A 75 4.87 -12.98 -4.78
N ASN A 76 4.15 -12.82 -3.67
CA ASN A 76 2.93 -12.02 -3.59
C ASN A 76 3.18 -10.54 -3.88
N ALA A 77 4.24 -9.97 -3.31
CA ALA A 77 4.61 -8.57 -3.54
C ALA A 77 5.08 -8.32 -4.98
N THR A 78 5.80 -9.28 -5.58
CA THR A 78 6.20 -9.22 -7.00
C THR A 78 4.98 -9.23 -7.92
N ALA A 79 4.04 -10.15 -7.69
CA ALA A 79 2.79 -10.20 -8.45
C ALA A 79 1.96 -8.92 -8.29
N LYS A 80 1.91 -8.37 -7.07
CA LYS A 80 1.24 -7.10 -6.79
C LYS A 80 1.88 -5.94 -7.56
N ARG A 81 3.22 -5.84 -7.55
CA ARG A 81 3.95 -4.81 -8.29
C ARG A 81 3.58 -4.82 -9.78
N LEU A 82 3.63 -5.98 -10.40
CA LEU A 82 3.31 -6.14 -11.83
C LEU A 82 1.85 -5.79 -12.13
N ARG A 83 0.92 -6.27 -11.32
CA ARG A 83 -0.51 -6.00 -11.48
C ARG A 83 -0.86 -4.53 -11.33
N LYS A 84 -0.26 -3.85 -10.35
CA LYS A 84 -0.48 -2.42 -10.09
C LYS A 84 0.30 -1.51 -11.05
N GLY A 85 1.40 -1.98 -11.60
CA GLY A 85 2.27 -1.20 -12.49
C GLY A 85 3.17 -0.22 -11.77
N SER A 86 3.38 -0.39 -10.45
CA SER A 86 4.31 0.44 -9.67
C SER A 86 5.77 0.10 -9.97
N ASP A 87 6.65 1.07 -9.78
CA ASP A 87 8.09 0.86 -9.97
C ASP A 87 8.65 0.00 -8.83
N TRP A 88 8.24 0.31 -7.61
CA TRP A 88 8.65 -0.43 -6.41
C TRP A 88 7.46 -0.85 -5.56
N ILE A 89 7.62 -1.95 -4.85
CA ILE A 89 6.79 -2.35 -3.71
C ILE A 89 7.69 -2.56 -2.50
N LEU A 90 7.35 -1.92 -1.39
CA LEU A 90 7.95 -2.20 -0.09
C LEU A 90 7.09 -3.26 0.61
N ALA A 91 7.57 -4.49 0.63
CA ALA A 91 6.85 -5.63 1.19
C ALA A 91 7.20 -5.82 2.66
N ASN A 92 6.16 -5.89 3.51
CA ASN A 92 6.27 -6.13 4.93
C ASN A 92 5.80 -7.55 5.25
N ASP A 93 6.57 -8.27 6.02
CA ASP A 93 6.13 -9.52 6.63
C ASP A 93 5.30 -9.19 7.88
N VAL A 94 4.02 -9.47 7.82
CA VAL A 94 3.08 -9.25 8.92
C VAL A 94 2.52 -10.56 9.46
N SER A 95 3.19 -11.67 9.21
CA SER A 95 2.82 -12.98 9.75
C SER A 95 2.82 -12.98 11.28
N THR A 96 2.03 -13.91 11.84
CA THR A 96 1.92 -14.07 13.30
C THR A 96 3.29 -14.34 13.91
N GLY A 97 3.66 -13.59 14.95
CA GLY A 97 4.95 -13.72 15.64
C GLY A 97 6.05 -12.80 15.17
N THR A 98 5.88 -12.06 14.04
CA THR A 98 6.88 -11.07 13.60
C THR A 98 6.87 -9.80 14.45
N GLY A 99 5.77 -9.50 15.16
CA GLY A 99 5.61 -8.27 15.93
C GLY A 99 5.52 -7.00 15.07
N THR A 100 5.30 -7.12 13.76
CA THR A 100 5.23 -5.99 12.83
C THR A 100 4.03 -5.10 13.10
N PHE A 101 2.86 -5.69 13.38
CA PHE A 101 1.69 -4.94 13.82
C PHE A 101 1.83 -4.48 15.28
N GLY A 102 1.75 -3.17 15.50
CA GLY A 102 1.87 -2.55 16.82
C GLY A 102 3.28 -2.51 17.41
N GLY A 103 4.27 -3.15 16.78
CA GLY A 103 5.68 -3.11 17.16
C GLY A 103 6.41 -1.89 16.60
N ALA A 104 7.59 -1.60 17.18
CA ALA A 104 8.48 -0.53 16.72
C ALA A 104 9.36 -0.96 15.53
N ASP A 105 9.55 -2.25 15.35
CA ASP A 105 10.44 -2.83 14.33
C ASP A 105 9.66 -3.37 13.12
N ASN A 106 10.36 -3.51 12.01
CA ASN A 106 9.83 -4.10 10.80
C ASN A 106 10.92 -4.88 10.05
N THR A 107 10.48 -5.89 9.30
CA THR A 107 11.30 -6.59 8.31
C THR A 107 10.68 -6.35 6.95
N VAL A 108 11.44 -5.73 6.06
CA VAL A 108 10.94 -5.33 4.75
C VAL A 108 11.82 -5.86 3.63
N THR A 109 11.19 -6.08 2.48
CA THR A 109 11.87 -6.40 1.23
C THR A 109 11.45 -5.37 0.18
N LEU A 110 12.40 -4.72 -0.45
CA LEU A 110 12.16 -3.82 -1.58
C LEU A 110 12.12 -4.65 -2.87
N ILE A 111 10.98 -4.62 -3.55
CA ILE A 111 10.76 -5.29 -4.83
C ILE A 111 10.80 -4.26 -5.95
N SER A 112 11.65 -4.48 -6.95
CA SER A 112 11.77 -3.67 -8.15
C SER A 112 11.90 -4.56 -9.40
N ASP A 113 12.14 -3.97 -10.55
CA ASP A 113 12.49 -4.71 -11.79
C ASP A 113 13.87 -5.39 -11.69
N ALA A 114 14.75 -4.88 -10.83
CA ALA A 114 16.05 -5.51 -10.55
C ALA A 114 15.93 -6.75 -9.61
N GLY A 115 14.75 -7.02 -9.05
CA GLY A 115 14.49 -8.15 -8.17
C GLY A 115 14.12 -7.72 -6.75
N ALA A 116 14.38 -8.60 -5.79
CA ALA A 116 14.06 -8.44 -4.38
C ALA A 116 15.31 -8.14 -3.56
N GLU A 117 15.28 -7.06 -2.78
CA GLU A 117 16.32 -6.66 -1.84
C GLU A 117 15.77 -6.72 -0.42
N SER A 118 16.13 -7.73 0.34
CA SER A 118 15.72 -7.86 1.74
C SER A 118 16.59 -6.98 2.65
N TRP A 119 15.91 -6.22 3.51
CA TRP A 119 16.58 -5.39 4.50
C TRP A 119 16.62 -6.09 5.85
N PRO A 120 17.67 -5.89 6.66
CA PRO A 120 17.69 -6.39 8.02
C PRO A 120 16.50 -5.86 8.84
N ARG A 121 16.07 -6.61 9.85
CA ARG A 121 15.10 -6.10 10.82
C ARG A 121 15.62 -4.82 11.45
N MET A 122 14.83 -3.77 11.40
CA MET A 122 15.20 -2.46 11.92
C MET A 122 13.95 -1.70 12.39
N ARG A 123 14.15 -0.61 13.08
CA ARG A 123 13.07 0.27 13.51
C ARG A 123 12.34 0.86 12.30
N LYS A 124 11.06 1.15 12.46
CA LYS A 124 10.22 1.73 11.38
C LYS A 124 10.73 3.08 10.89
N ASP A 125 11.30 3.89 11.77
CA ASP A 125 11.95 5.15 11.40
C ASP A 125 13.21 4.94 10.58
N GLU A 126 14.02 3.92 10.88
CA GLU A 126 15.19 3.56 10.08
C GLU A 126 14.80 3.04 8.69
N VAL A 127 13.72 2.24 8.61
CA VAL A 127 13.13 1.82 7.32
C VAL A 127 12.74 3.04 6.48
N ALA A 128 12.08 4.02 7.10
CA ALA A 128 11.65 5.25 6.42
C ALA A 128 12.84 6.06 5.91
N HIS A 129 13.89 6.24 6.72
CA HIS A 129 15.12 6.93 6.30
C HIS A 129 15.83 6.20 5.15
N LYS A 130 15.94 4.87 5.23
CA LYS A 130 16.57 4.06 4.19
C LYS A 130 15.78 4.14 2.88
N LEU A 131 14.45 4.07 2.95
CA LEU A 131 13.60 4.22 1.77
C LEU A 131 13.75 5.63 1.15
N ALA A 132 13.73 6.67 1.96
CA ALA A 132 13.92 8.04 1.49
C ALA A 132 15.27 8.23 0.77
N ALA A 133 16.35 7.66 1.31
CA ALA A 133 17.67 7.68 0.68
C ALA A 133 17.67 6.97 -0.69
N ARG A 134 17.03 5.79 -0.78
CA ARG A 134 16.90 5.04 -2.04
C ARG A 134 16.08 5.79 -3.08
N ILE A 135 14.99 6.44 -2.66
CA ILE A 135 14.16 7.29 -3.53
C ILE A 135 14.98 8.48 -4.04
N ALA A 136 15.70 9.18 -3.18
CA ALA A 136 16.53 10.31 -3.55
C ALA A 136 17.61 9.91 -4.57
N GLU A 137 18.23 8.76 -4.41
CA GLU A 137 19.20 8.21 -5.37
C GLU A 137 18.56 7.89 -6.72
N ALA A 138 17.40 7.26 -6.73
CA ALA A 138 16.69 6.89 -7.96
C ALA A 138 16.14 8.09 -8.75
N LEU A 139 15.94 9.23 -8.10
CA LEU A 139 15.42 10.45 -8.71
C LEU A 139 16.49 11.47 -9.14
N ARG A 140 17.76 11.16 -8.92
CA ARG A 140 18.91 11.99 -9.40
C ARG A 140 19.08 12.02 -10.93
#